data_46e8858067c383fff8bdde52130dae3a
#
_entry.id   46e8858067c383fff8bdde52130dae3a
#
_cell.length_a   1.000
_cell.length_b   1.000
_cell.length_c   1.000
_cell.angle_alpha   90.00
_cell.angle_beta   90.00
_cell.angle_gamma   90.00
#
_symmetry.space_group_name_H-M   'P 1'
#
loop_
_entity.id
_entity.type
_entity.pdbx_description
1 polymer ?
#
loop_
_entity_poly.entity_id
_entity_poly.type
_entity_poly.pdbx_seq_one_letter_code
_entity_poly.pdbx_strand_id
1 'polypeptide(L)'
;LQGRVEPVMRSLGMDAFLASHDLDQPFQNTKGNLSGGEKQKLALARVLVERKSVIFLDEATANMDKASSQQILSQLLQTDGLTVISIEHKVSPEILPLYDTILELKDKHLVERA
;
A
#
# COMPACT_ATOMS: atom_id res chain seq x y z
N LEU A 1 -12.55 6.35 15.34
CA LEU A 1 -12.00 5.47 14.31
C LEU A 1 -12.46 5.87 12.92
N GLN A 2 -13.76 6.13 12.77
CA GLN A 2 -14.35 6.54 11.51
C GLN A 2 -13.73 7.84 10.97
N GLY A 3 -13.42 8.79 11.86
CA GLY A 3 -12.77 10.04 11.47
C GLY A 3 -11.38 9.89 10.88
N ARG A 4 -10.73 8.72 11.01
CA ARG A 4 -9.42 8.43 10.42
C ARG A 4 -9.52 7.60 9.15
N VAL A 5 -10.62 6.89 8.95
CA VAL A 5 -10.78 5.96 7.83
C VAL A 5 -10.85 6.72 6.50
N GLU A 6 -11.74 7.70 6.39
CA GLU A 6 -11.92 8.43 5.14
C GLU A 6 -10.65 9.16 4.68
N PRO A 7 -9.96 9.94 5.54
CA PRO A 7 -8.72 10.60 5.12
C PRO A 7 -7.66 9.62 4.64
N VAL A 8 -7.51 8.46 5.31
CA VAL A 8 -6.56 7.44 4.90
C VAL A 8 -6.94 6.88 3.53
N MET A 9 -8.21 6.52 3.34
CA MET A 9 -8.67 5.98 2.06
C MET A 9 -8.50 6.99 0.92
N ARG A 10 -8.75 8.28 1.16
CA ARG A 10 -8.52 9.31 0.16
C ARG A 10 -7.03 9.46 -0.18
N SER A 11 -6.16 9.35 0.82
CA SER A 11 -4.71 9.40 0.57
C SER A 11 -4.21 8.23 -0.28
N LEU A 12 -4.95 7.13 -0.30
CA LEU A 12 -4.64 5.96 -1.12
C LEU A 12 -5.37 5.97 -2.48
N GLY A 13 -6.03 7.07 -2.82
CA GLY A 13 -6.72 7.20 -4.10
C GLY A 13 -8.04 6.44 -4.18
N MET A 14 -8.72 6.23 -3.05
CA MET A 14 -9.97 5.47 -2.99
C MET A 14 -11.21 6.35 -3.01
N ASP A 15 -11.14 7.56 -3.60
CA ASP A 15 -12.28 8.48 -3.62
C ASP A 15 -13.50 7.89 -4.32
N ALA A 16 -13.30 7.21 -5.43
CA ALA A 16 -14.40 6.58 -6.16
C ALA A 16 -15.06 5.46 -5.36
N PHE A 17 -14.26 4.70 -4.62
CA PHE A 17 -14.77 3.67 -3.73
C PHE A 17 -15.64 4.28 -2.63
N LEU A 18 -15.17 5.36 -2.01
CA LEU A 18 -15.91 6.06 -0.97
C LEU A 18 -17.22 6.64 -1.48
N ALA A 19 -17.24 7.12 -2.72
CA ALA A 19 -18.46 7.67 -3.32
C ALA A 19 -19.52 6.60 -3.59
N SER A 20 -19.12 5.35 -3.81
CA SER A 20 -20.01 4.27 -4.19
C SER A 20 -20.33 3.28 -3.05
N HIS A 21 -19.71 3.44 -1.89
CA HIS A 21 -19.91 2.54 -0.75
C HIS A 21 -20.19 3.31 0.52
N ASP A 22 -21.13 2.78 1.32
CA ASP A 22 -21.43 3.33 2.64
C ASP A 22 -20.57 2.59 3.67
N LEU A 23 -19.66 3.30 4.34
CA LEU A 23 -18.76 2.71 5.33
C LEU A 23 -19.49 2.22 6.58
N ASP A 24 -20.71 2.70 6.81
CA ASP A 24 -21.52 2.27 7.96
C ASP A 24 -22.29 0.98 7.71
N GLN A 25 -22.26 0.49 6.48
CA GLN A 25 -22.95 -0.75 6.10
C GLN A 25 -21.96 -1.90 6.00
N PRO A 26 -22.39 -3.12 6.39
CA PRO A 26 -21.56 -4.30 6.20
C PRO A 26 -21.21 -4.47 4.73
N PHE A 27 -19.93 -4.64 4.46
CA PHE A 27 -19.45 -4.90 3.11
C PHE A 27 -19.33 -6.40 2.90
N GLN A 28 -20.06 -6.92 1.93
CA GLN A 28 -19.97 -8.34 1.56
C GLN A 28 -19.21 -8.45 0.24
N ASN A 29 -18.00 -8.95 0.32
CA ASN A 29 -17.20 -9.22 -0.87
C ASN A 29 -17.61 -10.58 -1.44
N THR A 30 -18.82 -10.63 -2.02
CA THR A 30 -19.31 -11.83 -2.67
C THR A 30 -19.16 -11.69 -4.17
N LYS A 31 -18.64 -12.72 -4.84
CA LYS A 31 -18.61 -12.84 -6.30
C LYS A 31 -17.89 -11.69 -7.03
N GLY A 32 -16.76 -11.23 -6.51
CA GLY A 32 -15.91 -10.31 -7.24
C GLY A 32 -16.38 -8.86 -7.27
N ASN A 33 -17.07 -8.41 -6.23
CA ASN A 33 -17.46 -7.00 -6.09
C ASN A 33 -16.25 -6.07 -5.96
N LEU A 34 -15.09 -6.60 -5.60
CA LEU A 34 -13.85 -5.85 -5.50
C LEU A 34 -12.82 -6.41 -6.48
N SER A 35 -12.10 -5.51 -7.14
CA SER A 35 -10.93 -5.91 -7.92
C SER A 35 -9.78 -6.32 -6.98
N GLY A 36 -8.78 -7.00 -7.53
CA GLY A 36 -7.58 -7.34 -6.76
C GLY A 36 -6.88 -6.10 -6.23
N GLY A 37 -6.81 -5.02 -7.03
CA GLY A 37 -6.23 -3.76 -6.61
C GLY A 37 -7.00 -3.10 -5.48
N GLU A 38 -8.32 -3.12 -5.53
CA GLU A 38 -9.14 -2.57 -4.45
C GLU A 38 -8.97 -3.35 -3.15
N LYS A 39 -8.88 -4.68 -3.23
CA LYS A 39 -8.58 -5.50 -2.05
C LYS A 39 -7.24 -5.15 -1.43
N GLN A 40 -6.22 -4.96 -2.26
CA GLN A 40 -4.89 -4.56 -1.78
C GLN A 40 -4.93 -3.18 -1.14
N LYS A 41 -5.64 -2.22 -1.74
CA LYS A 41 -5.79 -0.88 -1.17
C LYS A 41 -6.49 -0.91 0.19
N LEU A 42 -7.54 -1.71 0.34
CA LEU A 42 -8.24 -1.84 1.62
C LEU A 42 -7.34 -2.44 2.70
N ALA A 43 -6.53 -3.44 2.35
CA ALA A 43 -5.58 -4.03 3.30
C ALA A 43 -4.55 -3.00 3.77
N LEU A 44 -4.05 -2.16 2.85
CA LEU A 44 -3.09 -1.11 3.19
C LEU A 44 -3.74 0.02 3.99
N ALA A 45 -4.98 0.39 3.66
CA ALA A 45 -5.73 1.36 4.43
C ALA A 45 -5.89 0.92 5.88
N ARG A 46 -6.18 -0.36 6.10
CA ARG A 46 -6.30 -0.92 7.45
C ARG A 46 -5.02 -0.70 8.27
N VAL A 47 -3.87 -0.98 7.68
CA VAL A 47 -2.58 -0.80 8.35
C VAL A 47 -2.39 0.66 8.79
N LEU A 48 -2.69 1.61 7.91
CA LEU A 48 -2.55 3.03 8.20
C LEU A 48 -3.54 3.51 9.26
N VAL A 49 -4.77 3.02 9.22
CA VAL A 49 -5.79 3.37 10.22
C VAL A 49 -5.39 2.83 11.60
N GLU A 50 -4.87 1.63 11.66
CA GLU A 50 -4.43 1.00 12.90
C GLU A 50 -3.13 1.59 13.45
N ARG A 51 -2.45 2.44 12.70
CA ARG A 51 -1.19 3.12 13.09
C ARG A 51 -0.11 2.13 13.53
N LYS A 52 0.11 1.09 12.73
CA LYS A 52 1.20 0.16 12.96
C LYS A 52 2.54 0.88 12.76
N SER A 53 3.55 0.47 13.51
CA SER A 53 4.88 1.04 13.40
C SER A 53 5.77 0.33 12.37
N VAL A 54 5.47 -0.92 12.06
CA VAL A 54 6.22 -1.71 11.08
C VAL A 54 5.25 -2.47 10.20
N ILE A 55 5.46 -2.44 8.90
CA ILE A 55 4.70 -3.26 7.95
C ILE A 55 5.64 -4.01 7.03
N PHE A 56 5.21 -5.22 6.66
CA PHE A 56 5.87 -6.02 5.64
C PHE A 56 4.98 -6.07 4.42
N LEU A 57 5.53 -5.72 3.27
CA LEU A 57 4.82 -5.75 2.00
C LEU A 57 5.48 -6.78 1.08
N ASP A 58 4.74 -7.81 0.74
CA ASP A 58 5.21 -8.82 -0.21
C ASP A 58 4.46 -8.64 -1.51
N GLU A 59 5.05 -7.86 -2.42
CA GLU A 59 4.45 -7.50 -3.71
C GLU A 59 3.04 -6.93 -3.55
N ALA A 60 2.85 -6.06 -2.56
CA ALA A 60 1.53 -5.61 -2.14
C ALA A 60 0.79 -4.75 -3.19
N THR A 61 1.49 -4.26 -4.21
CA THR A 61 0.89 -3.45 -5.27
C THR A 61 0.87 -4.16 -6.62
N ALA A 62 1.08 -5.48 -6.64
CA ALA A 62 1.22 -6.25 -7.88
C ALA A 62 -0.03 -6.23 -8.76
N ASN A 63 -1.22 -6.11 -8.18
CA ASN A 63 -2.49 -6.09 -8.92
C ASN A 63 -2.99 -4.68 -9.20
N MET A 64 -2.17 -3.67 -9.01
CA MET A 64 -2.51 -2.27 -9.26
C MET A 64 -1.86 -1.77 -10.54
N ASP A 65 -2.49 -0.76 -11.16
CA ASP A 65 -1.86 -0.03 -12.23
C ASP A 65 -0.65 0.77 -11.70
N LYS A 66 0.21 1.20 -12.62
CA LYS A 66 1.46 1.87 -12.25
C LYS A 66 1.22 3.14 -11.44
N ALA A 67 0.24 3.95 -11.83
CA ALA A 67 -0.04 5.21 -11.14
C ALA A 67 -0.53 4.97 -9.70
N SER A 68 -1.44 4.02 -9.51
CA SER A 68 -1.93 3.65 -8.18
C SER A 68 -0.82 3.08 -7.31
N SER A 69 0.01 2.21 -7.87
CA SER A 69 1.14 1.62 -7.16
C SER A 69 2.12 2.69 -6.68
N GLN A 70 2.47 3.63 -7.55
CA GLN A 70 3.36 4.73 -7.19
C GLN A 70 2.77 5.61 -6.10
N GLN A 71 1.50 5.96 -6.21
CA GLN A 71 0.83 6.79 -5.22
C GLN A 71 0.85 6.14 -3.85
N ILE A 72 0.52 4.86 -3.78
CA ILE A 72 0.43 4.13 -2.53
C ILE A 72 1.80 3.92 -1.90
N LEU A 73 2.79 3.48 -2.68
CA LEU A 73 4.15 3.30 -2.16
C LEU A 73 4.73 4.61 -1.68
N SER A 74 4.53 5.70 -2.44
CA SER A 74 4.96 7.02 -2.04
C SER A 74 4.33 7.43 -0.70
N GLN A 75 3.03 7.20 -0.54
CA GLN A 75 2.32 7.52 0.69
C GLN A 75 2.86 6.73 1.88
N LEU A 76 3.08 5.43 1.71
CA LEU A 76 3.58 4.57 2.78
C LEU A 76 5.01 4.93 3.16
N LEU A 77 5.88 5.12 2.17
CA LEU A 77 7.30 5.41 2.42
C LEU A 77 7.53 6.78 3.03
N GLN A 78 6.59 7.71 2.87
CA GLN A 78 6.66 9.06 3.44
C GLN A 78 5.84 9.21 4.72
N THR A 79 5.26 8.12 5.24
CA THR A 79 4.50 8.17 6.48
C THR A 79 5.44 8.18 7.68
N ASP A 80 5.36 9.23 8.49
CA ASP A 80 6.18 9.36 9.68
C ASP A 80 5.89 8.25 10.69
N GLY A 81 6.95 7.71 11.27
CA GLY A 81 6.84 6.67 12.30
C GLY A 81 6.54 5.29 11.76
N LEU A 82 6.48 5.12 10.44
CA LEU A 82 6.22 3.83 9.81
C LEU A 82 7.49 3.28 9.20
N THR A 83 7.88 2.08 9.63
CA THR A 83 8.96 1.32 9.01
C THR A 83 8.35 0.37 7.99
N VAL A 84 8.77 0.49 6.75
CA VAL A 84 8.27 -0.33 5.64
C VAL A 84 9.37 -1.28 5.18
N ILE A 85 9.09 -2.56 5.22
CA ILE A 85 9.96 -3.59 4.66
C ILE A 85 9.21 -4.20 3.49
N SER A 86 9.69 -3.97 2.27
CA SER A 86 8.97 -4.42 1.09
C SER A 86 9.81 -5.35 0.22
N ILE A 87 9.13 -6.32 -0.36
CA ILE A 87 9.70 -7.22 -1.37
C ILE A 87 9.05 -6.83 -2.69
N GLU A 88 9.86 -6.40 -3.64
CA GLU A 88 9.40 -5.94 -4.94
C GLU A 88 10.29 -6.52 -6.04
N HIS A 89 9.69 -6.91 -7.16
CA HIS A 89 10.45 -7.34 -8.34
C HIS A 89 10.82 -6.16 -9.23
N LYS A 90 9.90 -5.23 -9.39
CA LYS A 90 10.12 -4.05 -10.23
C LYS A 90 9.64 -2.82 -9.47
N VAL A 91 10.53 -1.88 -9.26
CA VAL A 91 10.19 -0.61 -8.63
C VAL A 91 10.50 0.50 -9.61
N SER A 92 9.56 1.43 -9.75
CA SER A 92 9.74 2.60 -10.61
C SER A 92 10.93 3.43 -10.14
N PRO A 93 11.71 4.01 -11.07
CA PRO A 93 12.82 4.88 -10.70
C PRO A 93 12.41 6.05 -9.81
N GLU A 94 11.16 6.49 -9.91
CA GLU A 94 10.62 7.59 -9.11
C GLU A 94 10.42 7.19 -7.64
N ILE A 95 10.23 5.91 -7.37
CA ILE A 95 9.97 5.39 -6.02
C ILE A 95 11.26 4.96 -5.33
N LEU A 96 12.24 4.46 -6.07
CA LEU A 96 13.49 3.97 -5.50
C LEU A 96 14.16 4.95 -4.52
N PRO A 97 14.25 6.27 -4.82
CA PRO A 97 14.88 7.20 -3.89
C PRO A 97 14.15 7.38 -2.56
N LEU A 98 12.90 6.94 -2.46
CA LEU A 98 12.12 7.05 -1.22
C LEU A 98 12.48 5.97 -0.20
N TYR A 99 13.16 4.91 -0.63
CA TYR A 99 13.67 3.89 0.28
C TYR A 99 14.98 4.35 0.90
N ASP A 100 15.13 4.10 2.19
CA ASP A 100 16.38 4.42 2.89
C ASP A 100 17.49 3.42 2.57
N THR A 101 17.11 2.15 2.41
CA THR A 101 18.05 1.06 2.15
C THR A 101 17.46 0.11 1.13
N ILE A 102 18.24 -0.29 0.14
CA ILE A 102 17.85 -1.26 -0.87
C ILE A 102 18.80 -2.46 -0.79
N LEU A 103 18.21 -3.65 -0.65
CA LEU A 103 18.93 -4.90 -0.61
C LEU A 103 18.62 -5.70 -1.86
N GLU A 104 19.63 -6.29 -2.46
CA GLU A 104 19.47 -7.22 -3.57
C GLU A 104 19.81 -8.63 -3.13
N LEU A 105 19.04 -9.59 -3.58
CA LEU A 105 19.33 -11.01 -3.36
C LEU A 105 20.21 -11.50 -4.50
N LYS A 106 21.48 -11.78 -4.20
CA LYS A 106 22.46 -12.31 -5.16
C LYS A 106 23.10 -13.56 -4.60
N ASP A 107 23.12 -14.63 -5.37
CA ASP A 107 23.75 -15.91 -4.99
C ASP A 107 23.34 -16.35 -3.58
N LYS A 108 22.06 -16.23 -3.25
CA LYS A 108 21.47 -16.59 -1.95
C LYS A 108 21.94 -15.69 -0.79
N HIS A 109 22.51 -14.53 -1.09
CA HIS A 109 22.92 -13.55 -0.09
C HIS A 109 22.24 -12.23 -0.33
N LEU A 110 21.93 -11.51 0.76
CA LEU A 110 21.43 -10.14 0.68
C LEU A 110 22.63 -9.19 0.65
N VAL A 111 22.63 -8.34 -0.36
CA VAL A 111 23.69 -7.35 -0.57
C VAL A 111 23.07 -5.97 -0.64
N GLU A 112 23.60 -5.02 0.12
CA GLU A 112 23.14 -3.66 0.06
C GLU A 112 23.51 -3.04 -1.29
N ARG A 113 22.52 -2.42 -1.92
CA ARG A 113 22.72 -1.75 -3.18
C ARG A 113 23.28 -0.35 -2.93
N ALA A 114 24.40 -0.06 -3.59
CA ALA A 114 25.05 1.23 -3.47
C ALA A 114 24.23 2.35 -4.15
#